data_2346f0d07032e8798135d4a0e246ae57
#
_entry.id   2346f0d07032e8798135d4a0e246ae57
#
_cell.length_a   1.000
_cell.length_b   1.000
_cell.length_c   1.000
_cell.angle_alpha   90.00
_cell.angle_beta   90.00
_cell.angle_gamma   90.00
#
_symmetry.space_group_name_H-M   'P 1'
#
loop_
_entity.id
_entity.type
_entity.pdbx_description
1 polymer ?
#
loop_
_entity_poly.entity_id
_entity_poly.type
_entity_poly.pdbx_seq_one_letter_code
_entity_poly.pdbx_strand_id
1 'polypeptide(L)'
;MEIRKPIVNGKFTSLDDIKNKRSIFLAGPCPRINFNNDWRFEAFKILEDLGFDGVVISPSNPDYQNYRKNDPDTLRKQTEWEYKAMHNAQFVVFWIARDKTHPAFTTNIEFGEWFKEPNSVIGFPIDSPKNDYIKIRCDMINKKVFYDLKEMLTDTVNKIYWLNTR
;
A
#
# COMPACT_ATOMS: atom_id res chain seq x y z
N MET A 1 -8.62 -13.65 5.11
CA MET A 1 -7.60 -12.61 4.76
C MET A 1 -6.52 -12.54 5.83
N GLU A 2 -5.24 -12.54 5.47
CA GLU A 2 -4.09 -12.35 6.37
C GLU A 2 -3.60 -10.89 6.27
N ILE A 3 -3.34 -10.21 7.39
CA ILE A 3 -2.71 -8.88 7.38
C ILE A 3 -1.26 -9.03 7.81
N ARG A 4 -0.31 -8.65 6.95
CA ARG A 4 1.12 -8.72 7.22
C ARG A 4 1.72 -7.33 7.40
N LYS A 5 2.36 -7.11 8.53
CA LYS A 5 3.04 -5.87 8.93
C LYS A 5 4.55 -6.09 9.01
N PRO A 6 5.38 -5.02 8.94
CA PRO A 6 6.84 -5.17 8.96
C PRO A 6 7.33 -5.85 10.24
N ILE A 7 6.84 -5.42 11.39
CA ILE A 7 7.31 -5.91 12.68
C ILE A 7 6.13 -6.50 13.47
N VAL A 8 6.31 -7.74 13.92
CA VAL A 8 5.37 -8.44 14.82
C VAL A 8 6.20 -9.04 15.95
N ASN A 9 5.81 -8.78 17.21
CA ASN A 9 6.53 -9.24 18.39
C ASN A 9 8.05 -8.92 18.37
N GLY A 10 8.38 -7.70 17.91
CA GLY A 10 9.75 -7.21 17.87
C GLY A 10 10.64 -7.79 16.74
N LYS A 11 10.09 -8.58 15.83
CA LYS A 11 10.83 -9.19 14.71
C LYS A 11 10.23 -8.80 13.37
N PHE A 12 11.10 -8.57 12.38
CA PHE A 12 10.65 -8.38 11.01
C PHE A 12 10.04 -9.67 10.45
N THR A 13 8.88 -9.51 9.82
CA THR A 13 8.13 -10.66 9.25
C THR A 13 8.77 -11.10 7.93
N SER A 14 8.75 -12.42 7.65
CA SER A 14 9.18 -12.94 6.36
C SER A 14 8.18 -12.58 5.25
N LEU A 15 8.72 -12.39 4.06
CA LEU A 15 7.98 -12.15 2.81
C LEU A 15 8.23 -13.25 1.77
N ASP A 16 8.88 -14.34 2.15
CA ASP A 16 9.36 -15.36 1.20
C ASP A 16 8.20 -16.16 0.55
N ASP A 17 7.08 -16.28 1.27
CA ASP A 17 5.89 -16.98 0.81
C ASP A 17 4.92 -16.10 -0.01
N ILE A 18 5.14 -14.78 -0.08
CA ILE A 18 4.22 -13.82 -0.70
C ILE A 18 4.08 -14.04 -2.20
N LYS A 19 5.17 -14.36 -2.90
CA LYS A 19 5.18 -14.56 -4.36
C LYS A 19 4.20 -15.63 -4.85
N ASN A 20 3.86 -16.57 -3.98
CA ASN A 20 2.98 -17.70 -4.28
C ASN A 20 1.55 -17.51 -3.75
N LYS A 21 1.24 -16.33 -3.23
CA LYS A 21 -0.06 -16.00 -2.67
C LYS A 21 -0.72 -14.85 -3.40
N ARG A 22 -2.06 -14.86 -3.44
CA ARG A 22 -2.82 -13.65 -3.75
C ARG A 22 -2.42 -12.58 -2.75
N SER A 23 -1.95 -11.44 -3.23
CA SER A 23 -1.43 -10.43 -2.30
C SER A 23 -1.56 -9.01 -2.83
N ILE A 24 -1.81 -8.10 -1.90
CA ILE A 24 -1.96 -6.66 -2.15
C ILE A 24 -1.06 -5.91 -1.18
N PHE A 25 -0.14 -5.09 -1.69
CA PHE A 25 0.59 -4.12 -0.89
C PHE A 25 -0.16 -2.78 -0.88
N LEU A 26 -0.41 -2.23 0.31
CA LEU A 26 -1.13 -0.97 0.49
C LEU A 26 -0.16 0.20 0.66
N ALA A 27 0.26 0.80 -0.46
CA ALA A 27 1.12 1.98 -0.52
C ALA A 27 0.31 3.27 -0.31
N GLY A 28 0.87 4.21 0.42
CA GLY A 28 0.23 5.50 0.68
C GLY A 28 0.73 6.14 1.98
N PRO A 29 0.30 7.37 2.29
CA PRO A 29 0.75 8.06 3.49
C PRO A 29 0.42 7.27 4.75
N CYS A 30 1.37 7.23 5.68
CA CYS A 30 1.19 6.65 7.01
C CYS A 30 0.96 7.75 8.05
N PRO A 31 0.00 7.61 8.95
CA PRO A 31 -0.18 8.53 10.06
C PRO A 31 1.08 8.61 10.93
N ARG A 32 1.44 9.84 11.35
CA ARG A 32 2.61 10.06 12.21
C ARG A 32 2.25 10.16 13.69
N ILE A 33 1.03 10.54 14.00
CA ILE A 33 0.58 10.87 15.36
C ILE A 33 -0.65 10.05 15.76
N ASN A 34 -1.69 10.01 14.94
CA ASN A 34 -2.94 9.31 15.25
C ASN A 34 -3.17 8.16 14.27
N PHE A 35 -2.71 6.98 14.64
CA PHE A 35 -2.86 5.77 13.82
C PHE A 35 -4.30 5.29 13.65
N ASN A 36 -5.25 5.77 14.48
CA ASN A 36 -6.67 5.45 14.30
C ASN A 36 -7.26 6.01 13.01
N ASN A 37 -6.61 7.02 12.42
CA ASN A 37 -7.00 7.63 11.15
C ASN A 37 -6.25 7.02 9.94
N ASP A 38 -5.63 5.87 10.09
CA ASP A 38 -4.98 5.20 8.96
C ASP A 38 -6.05 4.66 7.99
N TRP A 39 -6.07 5.16 6.78
CA TRP A 39 -6.97 4.74 5.70
C TRP A 39 -6.93 3.22 5.45
N ARG A 40 -5.87 2.56 5.86
CA ARG A 40 -5.72 1.10 5.71
C ARG A 40 -6.73 0.32 6.56
N PHE A 41 -7.23 0.87 7.65
CA PHE A 41 -8.30 0.21 8.42
C PHE A 41 -9.59 0.12 7.61
N GLU A 42 -9.94 1.16 6.86
CA GLU A 42 -11.06 1.13 5.92
C GLU A 42 -10.79 0.14 4.78
N ALA A 43 -9.57 0.15 4.23
CA ALA A 43 -9.16 -0.80 3.20
C ALA A 43 -9.28 -2.26 3.67
N PHE A 44 -8.88 -2.58 4.90
CA PHE A 44 -9.02 -3.93 5.46
C PHE A 44 -10.48 -4.36 5.53
N LYS A 45 -11.37 -3.48 6.01
CA LYS A 45 -12.81 -3.76 6.08
C LYS A 45 -13.41 -3.99 4.68
N ILE A 46 -13.08 -3.14 3.72
CA ILE A 46 -13.54 -3.29 2.34
C ILE A 46 -13.09 -4.64 1.76
N LEU A 47 -11.81 -5.01 1.93
CA LEU A 47 -11.27 -6.27 1.42
C LEU A 47 -11.91 -7.49 2.10
N GLU A 48 -12.22 -7.40 3.38
CA GLU A 48 -12.96 -8.45 4.11
C GLU A 48 -14.39 -8.58 3.58
N ASP A 49 -15.10 -7.46 3.40
CA ASP A 49 -16.47 -7.43 2.84
C ASP A 49 -16.51 -7.97 1.39
N LEU A 50 -15.43 -7.80 0.62
CA LEU A 50 -15.27 -8.37 -0.73
C LEU A 50 -14.90 -9.87 -0.73
N GLY A 51 -14.70 -10.47 0.44
CA GLY A 51 -14.30 -11.88 0.57
C GLY A 51 -12.87 -12.15 0.08
N PHE A 52 -11.97 -11.16 0.10
CA PHE A 52 -10.58 -11.37 -0.29
C PHE A 52 -9.90 -12.36 0.67
N ASP A 53 -9.40 -13.46 0.15
CA ASP A 53 -8.81 -14.57 0.93
C ASP A 53 -7.26 -14.57 0.95
N GLY A 54 -6.64 -13.56 0.34
CA GLY A 54 -5.18 -13.45 0.22
C GLY A 54 -4.49 -12.73 1.39
N VAL A 55 -3.27 -12.26 1.12
CA VAL A 55 -2.43 -11.50 2.05
C VAL A 55 -2.49 -10.01 1.73
N VAL A 56 -2.84 -9.20 2.72
CA VAL A 56 -2.78 -7.74 2.64
C VAL A 56 -1.53 -7.27 3.38
N ILE A 57 -0.62 -6.62 2.67
CA ILE A 57 0.66 -6.17 3.20
C ILE A 57 0.55 -4.68 3.50
N SER A 58 0.72 -4.33 4.78
CA SER A 58 0.61 -2.95 5.25
C SER A 58 1.93 -2.49 5.87
N PRO A 59 2.57 -1.43 5.36
CA PRO A 59 3.80 -0.88 5.93
C PRO A 59 3.54 -0.11 7.25
N SER A 60 2.28 0.20 7.56
CA SER A 60 1.93 0.98 8.75
C SER A 60 2.21 0.20 10.02
N ASN A 61 3.01 0.81 10.91
CA ASN A 61 3.39 0.24 12.20
C ASN A 61 3.28 1.30 13.30
N PRO A 62 2.29 1.21 14.21
CA PRO A 62 2.10 2.15 15.31
C PRO A 62 3.32 2.26 16.24
N ASP A 63 4.04 1.16 16.43
CA ASP A 63 5.19 1.09 17.33
C ASP A 63 6.53 1.48 16.66
N TYR A 64 6.51 1.88 15.39
CA TYR A 64 7.70 2.19 14.63
C TYR A 64 8.68 3.13 15.35
N GLN A 65 8.18 4.19 15.99
CA GLN A 65 9.02 5.15 16.71
C GLN A 65 9.74 4.52 17.92
N ASN A 66 9.09 3.58 18.60
CA ASN A 66 9.70 2.85 19.70
C ASN A 66 10.79 1.90 19.20
N TYR A 67 10.55 1.18 18.12
CA TYR A 67 11.57 0.33 17.50
C TYR A 67 12.76 1.14 17.03
N ARG A 68 12.54 2.27 16.37
CA ARG A 68 13.59 3.14 15.87
C ARG A 68 14.46 3.74 16.99
N LYS A 69 13.91 4.03 18.17
CA LYS A 69 14.68 4.49 19.33
C LYS A 69 15.63 3.42 19.87
N ASN A 70 15.22 2.16 19.78
CA ASN A 70 15.97 1.02 20.35
C ASN A 70 16.93 0.39 19.36
N ASP A 71 16.69 0.55 18.04
CA ASP A 71 17.53 0.02 16.97
C ASP A 71 17.68 1.09 15.87
N PRO A 72 18.86 1.73 15.76
CA PRO A 72 19.14 2.74 14.73
C PRO A 72 18.95 2.24 13.29
N ASP A 73 19.10 0.92 13.06
CA ASP A 73 18.93 0.31 11.75
C ASP A 73 17.47 0.03 11.37
N THR A 74 16.52 0.30 12.28
CA THR A 74 15.08 0.06 12.03
C THR A 74 14.59 0.72 10.74
N LEU A 75 15.03 1.95 10.46
CA LEU A 75 14.64 2.65 9.22
C LEU A 75 15.10 1.90 7.97
N ARG A 76 16.37 1.48 7.95
CA ARG A 76 16.93 0.71 6.83
C ARG A 76 16.19 -0.61 6.66
N LYS A 77 16.04 -1.38 7.73
CA LYS A 77 15.35 -2.68 7.72
C LYS A 77 13.90 -2.57 7.24
N GLN A 78 13.18 -1.52 7.67
CA GLN A 78 11.81 -1.30 7.20
C GLN A 78 11.78 -0.91 5.73
N THR A 79 12.66 -0.03 5.27
CA THR A 79 12.75 0.36 3.86
C THR A 79 13.06 -0.85 2.98
N GLU A 80 14.01 -1.71 3.37
CA GLU A 80 14.34 -2.94 2.66
C GLU A 80 13.15 -3.94 2.66
N TRP A 81 12.40 -4.01 3.77
CA TRP A 81 11.22 -4.84 3.87
C TRP A 81 10.09 -4.33 2.96
N GLU A 82 9.81 -3.02 2.95
CA GLU A 82 8.81 -2.40 2.08
C GLU A 82 9.16 -2.61 0.60
N TYR A 83 10.41 -2.36 0.23
CA TYR A 83 10.91 -2.61 -1.13
C TYR A 83 10.68 -4.07 -1.56
N LYS A 84 11.10 -5.04 -0.72
CA LYS A 84 10.89 -6.46 -0.97
C LYS A 84 9.39 -6.81 -1.03
N ALA A 85 8.58 -6.21 -0.17
CA ALA A 85 7.13 -6.44 -0.13
C ALA A 85 6.44 -5.99 -1.42
N MET A 86 6.78 -4.81 -1.93
CA MET A 86 6.24 -4.29 -3.19
C MET A 86 6.62 -5.18 -4.38
N HIS A 87 7.86 -5.67 -4.43
CA HIS A 87 8.32 -6.58 -5.50
C HIS A 87 7.69 -7.98 -5.44
N ASN A 88 7.30 -8.44 -4.26
CA ASN A 88 6.72 -9.76 -4.08
C ASN A 88 5.19 -9.75 -4.16
N ALA A 89 4.54 -8.60 -3.96
CA ALA A 89 3.09 -8.49 -4.00
C ALA A 89 2.55 -8.69 -5.42
N GLN A 90 1.41 -9.37 -5.53
CA GLN A 90 0.73 -9.53 -6.81
C GLN A 90 0.21 -8.20 -7.36
N PHE A 91 -0.28 -7.32 -6.47
CA PHE A 91 -0.66 -5.94 -6.80
C PHE A 91 -0.12 -4.96 -5.76
N VAL A 92 0.29 -3.77 -6.23
CA VAL A 92 0.63 -2.62 -5.39
C VAL A 92 -0.43 -1.56 -5.58
N VAL A 93 -1.18 -1.29 -4.53
CA VAL A 93 -2.28 -0.31 -4.50
C VAL A 93 -1.78 0.96 -3.87
N PHE A 94 -1.71 2.04 -4.63
CA PHE A 94 -1.38 3.38 -4.18
C PHE A 94 -2.64 4.17 -3.87
N TRP A 95 -2.97 4.34 -2.58
CA TRP A 95 -4.00 5.26 -2.15
C TRP A 95 -3.37 6.52 -1.56
N ILE A 96 -3.26 7.57 -2.38
CA ILE A 96 -2.47 8.76 -2.06
C ILE A 96 -3.37 9.83 -1.41
N ALA A 97 -3.98 9.47 -0.28
CA ALA A 97 -4.81 10.33 0.53
C ALA A 97 -3.95 11.28 1.38
N ARG A 98 -3.30 12.24 0.72
CA ARG A 98 -2.46 13.21 1.41
C ARG A 98 -3.28 14.38 1.96
N ASP A 99 -2.75 14.95 3.04
CA ASP A 99 -3.25 16.18 3.65
C ASP A 99 -2.07 17.06 4.11
N LYS A 100 -2.35 18.12 4.88
CA LYS A 100 -1.30 19.03 5.40
C LYS A 100 -0.33 18.34 6.35
N THR A 101 -0.76 17.31 7.05
CA THR A 101 0.01 16.56 8.05
C THR A 101 0.66 15.30 7.48
N HIS A 102 0.14 14.79 6.36
CA HIS A 102 0.60 13.56 5.69
C HIS A 102 0.98 13.85 4.22
N PRO A 103 2.13 14.49 3.97
CA PRO A 103 2.51 14.93 2.62
C PRO A 103 2.89 13.80 1.66
N ALA A 104 3.01 12.56 2.14
CA ALA A 104 3.31 11.36 1.34
C ALA A 104 4.64 11.44 0.56
N PHE A 105 5.72 11.94 1.16
CA PHE A 105 7.00 12.08 0.47
C PHE A 105 7.57 10.75 -0.01
N THR A 106 7.59 9.73 0.86
CA THR A 106 8.07 8.39 0.51
C THR A 106 7.19 7.77 -0.57
N THR A 107 5.88 7.92 -0.44
CA THR A 107 4.91 7.44 -1.44
C THR A 107 5.14 8.05 -2.82
N ASN A 108 5.62 9.30 -2.91
CA ASN A 108 5.96 9.89 -4.21
C ASN A 108 7.16 9.22 -4.87
N ILE A 109 8.16 8.79 -4.08
CA ILE A 109 9.33 8.05 -4.59
C ILE A 109 8.86 6.69 -5.09
N GLU A 110 8.12 5.96 -4.28
CA GLU A 110 7.54 4.66 -4.61
C GLU A 110 6.64 4.74 -5.86
N PHE A 111 5.76 5.75 -5.94
CA PHE A 111 4.94 6.00 -7.11
C PHE A 111 5.79 6.23 -8.36
N GLY A 112 6.84 7.05 -8.27
CA GLY A 112 7.73 7.33 -9.39
C GLY A 112 8.38 6.07 -9.98
N GLU A 113 8.68 5.10 -9.14
CA GLU A 113 9.25 3.81 -9.50
C GLU A 113 8.20 2.84 -10.07
N TRP A 114 7.02 2.78 -9.44
CA TRP A 114 6.01 1.74 -9.68
C TRP A 114 4.87 2.11 -10.64
N PHE A 115 4.61 3.40 -10.90
CA PHE A 115 3.37 3.78 -11.61
C PHE A 115 3.23 3.22 -13.02
N LYS A 116 4.33 2.80 -13.66
CA LYS A 116 4.33 2.16 -15.00
C LYS A 116 4.04 0.67 -14.94
N GLU A 117 4.23 0.04 -13.79
CA GLU A 117 4.06 -1.39 -13.66
C GLU A 117 2.60 -1.79 -13.88
N PRO A 118 2.33 -2.89 -14.62
CA PRO A 118 0.97 -3.32 -14.92
C PRO A 118 0.18 -3.73 -13.67
N ASN A 119 0.85 -4.17 -12.63
CA ASN A 119 0.28 -4.55 -11.34
C ASN A 119 0.17 -3.41 -10.34
N SER A 120 0.47 -2.17 -10.71
CA SER A 120 0.21 -1.01 -9.86
C SER A 120 -1.17 -0.42 -10.14
N VAL A 121 -1.91 -0.11 -9.07
CA VAL A 121 -3.23 0.51 -9.11
C VAL A 121 -3.16 1.83 -8.37
N ILE A 122 -3.62 2.91 -8.99
CA ILE A 122 -3.40 4.28 -8.50
C ILE A 122 -4.75 4.93 -8.18
N GLY A 123 -4.84 5.53 -7.00
CA GLY A 123 -6.00 6.31 -6.60
C GLY A 123 -5.69 7.32 -5.51
N PHE A 124 -6.59 8.28 -5.36
CA PHE A 124 -6.57 9.28 -4.29
C PHE A 124 -7.95 9.93 -4.17
N PRO A 125 -8.35 10.42 -2.97
CA PRO A 125 -9.57 11.18 -2.79
C PRO A 125 -9.57 12.41 -3.70
N ILE A 126 -10.72 12.75 -4.27
CA ILE A 126 -10.85 13.86 -5.24
C ILE A 126 -10.41 15.21 -4.65
N ASP A 127 -10.56 15.38 -3.34
CA ASP A 127 -10.20 16.57 -2.57
C ASP A 127 -8.77 16.52 -2.00
N SER A 128 -8.05 15.43 -2.19
CA SER A 128 -6.68 15.28 -1.72
C SER A 128 -5.73 16.21 -2.49
N PRO A 129 -5.01 17.11 -1.81
CA PRO A 129 -4.25 18.18 -2.47
C PRO A 129 -3.01 17.65 -3.21
N LYS A 130 -2.56 18.42 -4.22
CA LYS A 130 -1.27 18.21 -4.92
C LYS A 130 -1.12 16.85 -5.62
N ASN A 131 -2.23 16.26 -6.07
CA ASN A 131 -2.24 15.03 -6.85
C ASN A 131 -2.32 15.25 -8.37
N ASP A 132 -2.40 16.51 -8.84
CA ASP A 132 -2.47 16.84 -10.27
C ASP A 132 -1.29 16.27 -11.08
N TYR A 133 -0.07 16.37 -10.54
CA TYR A 133 1.11 15.80 -11.19
C TYR A 133 1.01 14.28 -11.35
N ILE A 134 0.51 13.58 -10.31
CA ILE A 134 0.28 12.12 -10.35
C ILE A 134 -0.75 11.79 -11.42
N LYS A 135 -1.87 12.53 -11.45
CA LYS A 135 -2.91 12.37 -12.46
C LYS A 135 -2.36 12.53 -13.88
N ILE A 136 -1.65 13.62 -14.14
CA ILE A 136 -1.05 13.90 -15.46
C ILE A 136 -0.09 12.78 -15.86
N ARG A 137 0.75 12.28 -14.94
CA ARG A 137 1.67 11.17 -15.23
C ARG A 137 0.93 9.87 -15.57
N CYS A 138 -0.19 9.58 -14.91
CA CYS A 138 -1.05 8.45 -15.25
C CYS A 138 -1.74 8.63 -16.61
N ASP A 139 -2.26 9.83 -16.89
CA ASP A 139 -2.91 10.16 -18.16
C ASP A 139 -1.94 10.00 -19.36
N MET A 140 -0.66 10.39 -19.21
CA MET A 140 0.38 10.23 -20.25
C MET A 140 0.60 8.78 -20.71
N ILE A 141 0.26 7.80 -19.89
CA ILE A 141 0.42 6.36 -20.18
C ILE A 141 -0.92 5.62 -20.22
N ASN A 142 -2.04 6.34 -20.27
CA ASN A 142 -3.40 5.80 -20.25
C ASN A 142 -3.69 4.90 -19.02
N LYS A 143 -3.08 5.20 -17.88
CA LYS A 143 -3.31 4.46 -16.63
C LYS A 143 -4.52 5.02 -15.90
N LYS A 144 -5.50 4.14 -15.61
CA LYS A 144 -6.70 4.52 -14.84
C LYS A 144 -6.32 5.01 -13.45
N VAL A 145 -6.92 6.12 -13.04
CA VAL A 145 -6.86 6.67 -11.68
C VAL A 145 -8.22 6.52 -11.02
N PHE A 146 -8.25 6.07 -9.78
CA PHE A 146 -9.45 5.92 -8.98
C PHE A 146 -9.58 7.07 -7.97
N TYR A 147 -10.82 7.46 -7.70
CA TYR A 147 -11.16 8.52 -6.73
C TYR A 147 -11.97 8.01 -5.55
N ASP A 148 -12.32 6.74 -5.57
CA ASP A 148 -13.02 6.01 -4.51
C ASP A 148 -12.22 4.76 -4.12
N LEU A 149 -11.95 4.60 -2.82
CA LEU A 149 -11.15 3.51 -2.29
C LEU A 149 -11.81 2.14 -2.51
N LYS A 150 -13.13 2.07 -2.34
CA LYS A 150 -13.89 0.83 -2.51
C LYS A 150 -13.91 0.40 -3.99
N GLU A 151 -14.13 1.34 -4.91
CA GLU A 151 -14.06 1.07 -6.35
C GLU A 151 -12.67 0.53 -6.73
N MET A 152 -11.61 1.17 -6.25
CA MET A 152 -10.23 0.78 -6.53
C MET A 152 -9.91 -0.64 -6.02
N LEU A 153 -10.29 -0.95 -4.78
CA LEU A 153 -10.04 -2.27 -4.19
C LEU A 153 -10.90 -3.35 -4.85
N THR A 154 -12.14 -3.04 -5.22
CA THR A 154 -13.01 -3.96 -5.96
C THR A 154 -12.41 -4.32 -7.31
N ASP A 155 -11.95 -3.34 -8.08
CA ASP A 155 -11.27 -3.56 -9.36
C ASP A 155 -10.00 -4.42 -9.19
N THR A 156 -9.22 -4.15 -8.14
CA THR A 156 -7.99 -4.89 -7.83
C THR A 156 -8.29 -6.36 -7.50
N VAL A 157 -9.26 -6.61 -6.62
CA VAL A 157 -9.67 -7.96 -6.22
C VAL A 157 -10.19 -8.76 -7.43
N ASN A 158 -11.02 -8.14 -8.27
CA ASN A 158 -11.51 -8.78 -9.50
C ASN A 158 -10.38 -9.18 -10.44
N LYS A 159 -9.37 -8.32 -10.63
CA LYS A 159 -8.17 -8.64 -11.44
C LYS A 159 -7.38 -9.81 -10.85
N ILE A 160 -7.21 -9.85 -9.53
CA ILE A 160 -6.51 -10.95 -8.85
C ILE A 160 -7.21 -12.27 -9.11
N TYR A 161 -8.52 -12.34 -8.93
CA TYR A 161 -9.29 -13.58 -9.14
C TYR A 161 -9.30 -13.99 -10.61
N TRP A 162 -9.46 -13.05 -11.54
CA TRP A 162 -9.45 -13.35 -12.96
C TRP A 162 -8.10 -13.91 -13.44
N LEU A 163 -6.96 -13.38 -12.95
CA LEU A 163 -5.62 -13.88 -13.28
C LEU A 163 -5.37 -15.30 -12.74
N ASN A 164 -6.00 -15.67 -11.64
CA ASN A 164 -5.82 -16.99 -11.01
C ASN A 164 -6.79 -18.07 -11.54
N THR A 165 -7.69 -17.73 -12.46
CA THR A 165 -8.61 -18.67 -13.11
C THR A 165 -8.12 -19.13 -14.49
N ARG A 166 -6.96 -18.66 -14.92
CA ARG A 166 -6.28 -19.04 -16.16
C ARG A 166 -5.05 -19.85 -15.87
#